data_6077e0c9f4680976ecc1f36b82fae54a
#
_entry.id   6077e0c9f4680976ecc1f36b82fae54a
#
_cell.length_a   1.000
_cell.length_b   1.000
_cell.length_c   1.000
_cell.angle_alpha   90.00
_cell.angle_beta   90.00
_cell.angle_gamma   90.00
#
_symmetry.space_group_name_H-M   'P 1'
#
loop_
_entity.id
_entity.type
_entity.pdbx_description
1 polymer ?
#
loop_
_entity_poly.entity_id
_entity_poly.type
_entity_poly.pdbx_seq_one_letter_code
_entity_poly.pdbx_strand_id
1 'polypeptide(L)'
;MALKNSTDRGALERLLLSHLPRKEISTLVQSYTQPYRELMSYYRCAMMEVETKFNVLNEELSLQYDRNPIESIKTRLKSPESIAEKLQRRGFPLTVESIEENLNDIAGVRVICSFPSDIYQLADAFLKQDDITLLQRKDYIAAPKPNGYRSLHLIVETPIFLHDQKRMMRVEVQFRTISMDWWASLEHKIRYKKDLPELDHVNRELFECAQMSAQLDARMEKLQRLAETAAAEQHADSRWGERRSGPLVR
;
A
#
# COMPACT_ATOMS: atom_id res chain seq x y z
N MET A 1 -40.83 -2.79 27.17
CA MET A 1 -40.99 -1.34 27.35
C MET A 1 -39.65 -0.63 27.11
N ALA A 2 -39.07 -0.72 25.87
CA ALA A 2 -37.71 -0.22 25.56
C ALA A 2 -37.59 0.28 24.10
N LEU A 3 -38.56 1.05 23.59
CA LEU A 3 -38.58 1.55 22.18
C LEU A 3 -39.00 3.04 22.06
N LYS A 4 -38.77 3.85 23.08
CA LYS A 4 -39.12 5.29 23.03
C LYS A 4 -37.97 6.29 23.18
N ASN A 5 -36.72 5.82 23.44
CA ASN A 5 -35.62 6.75 23.78
C ASN A 5 -34.73 7.22 22.62
N SER A 6 -34.87 6.69 21.40
CA SER A 6 -33.98 7.09 20.30
C SER A 6 -34.51 8.31 19.50
N THR A 7 -35.82 8.48 19.45
CA THR A 7 -36.47 9.60 18.73
C THR A 7 -36.40 10.92 19.50
N ASP A 8 -36.37 10.85 20.83
CA ASP A 8 -36.26 12.01 21.71
C ASP A 8 -34.88 12.64 21.73
N ARG A 9 -33.81 11.81 21.64
CA ARG A 9 -32.41 12.28 21.61
C ARG A 9 -32.11 13.13 20.37
N GLY A 10 -32.55 12.69 19.19
CA GLY A 10 -32.36 13.43 17.94
C GLY A 10 -33.23 14.70 17.81
N ALA A 11 -34.34 14.79 18.54
CA ALA A 11 -35.16 15.99 18.64
C ALA A 11 -34.54 17.01 19.59
N LEU A 12 -33.98 16.54 20.72
CA LEU A 12 -33.30 17.38 21.70
C LEU A 12 -31.98 17.96 21.12
N GLU A 13 -31.19 17.14 20.40
CA GLU A 13 -30.01 17.62 19.68
C GLU A 13 -30.32 18.66 18.62
N ARG A 14 -31.41 18.47 17.83
CA ARG A 14 -31.87 19.48 16.86
C ARG A 14 -32.33 20.77 17.52
N LEU A 15 -32.99 20.69 18.67
CA LEU A 15 -33.45 21.86 19.43
C LEU A 15 -32.27 22.62 20.07
N LEU A 16 -31.27 21.91 20.63
CA LEU A 16 -30.04 22.51 21.16
C LEU A 16 -29.22 23.19 20.08
N LEU A 17 -29.06 22.55 18.90
CA LEU A 17 -28.32 23.11 17.78
C LEU A 17 -29.04 24.31 17.11
N SER A 18 -30.38 24.43 17.21
CA SER A 18 -31.14 25.55 16.65
C SER A 18 -31.04 26.85 17.47
N HIS A 19 -30.60 26.78 18.72
CA HIS A 19 -30.47 27.92 19.62
C HIS A 19 -29.05 28.42 19.83
N LEU A 20 -28.04 27.69 19.29
CA LEU A 20 -26.63 28.12 19.37
C LEU A 20 -26.30 29.09 18.23
N PRO A 21 -25.57 30.17 18.49
CA PRO A 21 -25.04 31.03 17.43
C PRO A 21 -24.19 30.21 16.46
N ARG A 22 -24.28 30.47 15.15
CA ARG A 22 -23.51 29.76 14.11
C ARG A 22 -22.02 29.66 14.42
N LYS A 23 -21.46 30.63 15.11
CA LYS A 23 -20.06 30.69 15.51
C LYS A 23 -19.73 29.66 16.61
N GLU A 24 -20.65 29.42 17.54
CA GLU A 24 -20.47 28.42 18.61
C GLU A 24 -20.62 27.00 18.07
N ILE A 25 -21.57 26.78 17.15
CA ILE A 25 -21.71 25.50 16.44
C ILE A 25 -20.42 25.18 15.66
N SER A 26 -19.86 26.16 14.95
CA SER A 26 -18.62 25.94 14.19
C SER A 26 -17.42 25.63 15.09
N THR A 27 -17.33 26.29 16.25
CA THR A 27 -16.29 26.04 17.25
C THR A 27 -16.43 24.64 17.87
N LEU A 28 -17.66 24.25 18.22
CA LEU A 28 -17.93 22.90 18.71
C LEU A 28 -17.59 21.82 17.66
N VAL A 29 -18.03 21.97 16.43
CA VAL A 29 -17.70 21.03 15.34
C VAL A 29 -16.19 20.98 15.12
N GLN A 30 -15.50 22.11 15.14
CA GLN A 30 -14.05 22.15 15.05
C GLN A 30 -13.37 21.41 16.19
N SER A 31 -13.77 21.64 17.45
CA SER A 31 -13.17 20.98 18.60
C SER A 31 -13.33 19.46 18.57
N TYR A 32 -14.44 18.94 18.07
CA TYR A 32 -14.67 17.50 17.92
C TYR A 32 -13.96 16.89 16.72
N THR A 33 -13.76 17.64 15.62
CA THR A 33 -13.13 17.13 14.41
C THR A 33 -11.63 17.37 14.36
N GLN A 34 -11.12 18.32 15.12
CA GLN A 34 -9.70 18.71 15.07
C GLN A 34 -8.74 17.56 15.41
N PRO A 35 -8.92 16.77 16.48
CA PRO A 35 -8.01 15.65 16.80
C PRO A 35 -7.95 14.62 15.66
N TYR A 36 -9.10 14.31 15.05
CA TYR A 36 -9.16 13.41 13.89
C TYR A 36 -8.42 13.98 12.67
N ARG A 37 -8.58 15.27 12.39
CA ARG A 37 -7.91 15.95 11.26
C ARG A 37 -6.41 16.00 11.46
N GLU A 38 -5.94 16.23 12.69
CA GLU A 38 -4.53 16.19 13.06
C GLU A 38 -3.96 14.78 12.85
N LEU A 39 -4.62 13.76 13.40
CA LEU A 39 -4.19 12.38 13.18
C LEU A 39 -4.11 12.01 11.71
N MET A 40 -5.12 12.39 10.90
CA MET A 40 -5.09 12.12 9.46
C MET A 40 -3.99 12.91 8.74
N SER A 41 -3.60 14.08 9.25
CA SER A 41 -2.45 14.83 8.75
C SER A 41 -1.14 14.08 9.02
N TYR A 42 -0.96 13.53 10.21
CA TYR A 42 0.22 12.74 10.55
C TYR A 42 0.36 11.49 9.68
N TYR A 43 -0.75 10.79 9.40
CA TYR A 43 -0.73 9.66 8.46
C TYR A 43 -0.37 10.09 7.04
N ARG A 44 -0.82 11.27 6.57
CA ARG A 44 -0.38 11.82 5.28
C ARG A 44 1.12 12.10 5.24
N CYS A 45 1.66 12.72 6.30
CA CYS A 45 3.11 12.94 6.41
C CYS A 45 3.88 11.61 6.36
N ALA A 46 3.43 10.59 7.08
CA ALA A 46 4.07 9.28 7.05
C ALA A 46 4.02 8.60 5.67
N MET A 47 2.92 8.76 4.91
CA MET A 47 2.85 8.28 3.53
C MET A 47 3.87 8.99 2.64
N MET A 48 4.05 10.32 2.79
CA MET A 48 5.04 11.11 2.03
C MET A 48 6.47 10.66 2.33
N GLU A 49 6.80 10.39 3.59
CA GLU A 49 8.11 9.86 3.99
C GLU A 49 8.39 8.51 3.32
N VAL A 50 7.44 7.57 3.41
CA VAL A 50 7.59 6.24 2.81
C VAL A 50 7.64 6.31 1.28
N GLU A 51 6.81 7.15 0.63
CA GLU A 51 6.83 7.36 -0.81
C GLU A 51 8.16 7.93 -1.29
N THR A 52 8.72 8.91 -0.56
CA THR A 52 10.03 9.51 -0.86
C THR A 52 11.14 8.46 -0.78
N LYS A 53 11.13 7.60 0.23
CA LYS A 53 12.10 6.51 0.37
C LYS A 53 12.10 5.56 -0.84
N PHE A 54 10.92 5.18 -1.34
CA PHE A 54 10.81 4.36 -2.54
C PHE A 54 11.26 5.09 -3.81
N ASN A 55 10.98 6.38 -3.93
CA ASN A 55 11.50 7.18 -5.04
C ASN A 55 13.03 7.22 -5.03
N VAL A 56 13.66 7.43 -3.87
CA VAL A 56 15.12 7.40 -3.72
C VAL A 56 15.70 6.03 -4.09
N LEU A 57 15.11 4.94 -3.58
CA LEU A 57 15.53 3.58 -3.92
C LEU A 57 15.38 3.30 -5.43
N ASN A 58 14.31 3.80 -6.06
CA ASN A 58 14.10 3.63 -7.49
C ASN A 58 15.18 4.33 -8.32
N GLU A 59 15.55 5.56 -7.95
CA GLU A 59 16.64 6.30 -8.61
C GLU A 59 17.99 5.55 -8.48
N GLU A 60 18.34 5.08 -7.28
CA GLU A 60 19.56 4.33 -7.04
C GLU A 60 19.61 3.04 -7.86
N LEU A 61 18.54 2.24 -7.79
CA LEU A 61 18.47 0.93 -8.45
C LEU A 61 18.38 1.05 -9.98
N SER A 62 17.81 2.13 -10.50
CA SER A 62 17.76 2.38 -11.95
C SER A 62 19.15 2.52 -12.56
N LEU A 63 20.08 3.16 -11.83
CA LEU A 63 21.48 3.29 -12.24
C LEU A 63 22.24 1.95 -12.20
N GLN A 64 21.87 1.06 -11.25
CA GLN A 64 22.54 -0.21 -11.08
C GLN A 64 22.09 -1.27 -12.10
N TYR A 65 20.82 -1.27 -12.49
CA TYR A 65 20.21 -2.31 -13.32
C TYR A 65 19.87 -1.88 -14.74
N ASP A 66 20.17 -0.63 -15.11
CA ASP A 66 19.77 -0.02 -16.40
C ASP A 66 18.25 -0.14 -16.68
N ARG A 67 17.45 -0.22 -15.61
CA ARG A 67 15.99 -0.25 -15.64
C ARG A 67 15.38 0.20 -14.31
N ASN A 68 14.16 0.69 -14.36
CA ASN A 68 13.38 1.02 -13.17
C ASN A 68 12.67 -0.23 -12.61
N PRO A 69 12.96 -0.68 -11.38
CA PRO A 69 12.24 -1.78 -10.76
C PRO A 69 10.83 -1.38 -10.34
N ILE A 70 10.57 -0.10 -10.09
CA ILE A 70 9.26 0.43 -9.71
C ILE A 70 8.56 1.02 -10.95
N GLU A 71 7.42 0.47 -11.28
CA GLU A 71 6.53 0.98 -12.33
C GLU A 71 5.71 2.18 -11.84
N SER A 72 5.15 2.08 -10.64
CA SER A 72 4.38 3.18 -10.04
C SER A 72 4.22 3.02 -8.53
N ILE A 73 4.05 4.16 -7.85
CA ILE A 73 3.72 4.23 -6.42
C ILE A 73 2.34 4.88 -6.31
N LYS A 74 1.46 4.27 -5.50
CA LYS A 74 0.12 4.77 -5.23
C LYS A 74 -0.07 4.90 -3.73
N THR A 75 -0.45 6.08 -3.27
CA THR A 75 -0.74 6.33 -1.85
C THR A 75 -2.24 6.41 -1.61
N ARG A 76 -2.68 5.94 -0.48
CA ARG A 76 -4.09 6.00 -0.08
C ARG A 76 -4.23 6.17 1.42
N LEU A 77 -4.93 7.23 1.80
CA LEU A 77 -5.47 7.37 3.15
C LEU A 77 -6.84 6.68 3.23
N LYS A 78 -7.07 5.87 4.26
CA LYS A 78 -8.33 5.18 4.46
C LYS A 78 -9.46 6.19 4.74
N SER A 79 -10.63 6.00 4.11
CA SER A 79 -11.75 6.92 4.29
C SER A 79 -12.36 6.83 5.70
N PRO A 80 -12.96 7.93 6.21
CA PRO A 80 -13.60 7.94 7.53
C PRO A 80 -14.64 6.82 7.71
N GLU A 81 -15.43 6.55 6.67
CA GLU A 81 -16.45 5.50 6.65
C GLU A 81 -15.81 4.13 6.83
N SER A 82 -14.75 3.84 6.07
CA SER A 82 -14.01 2.57 6.14
C SER A 82 -13.28 2.39 7.47
N ILE A 83 -12.85 3.48 8.12
CA ILE A 83 -12.28 3.46 9.48
C ILE A 83 -13.37 3.07 10.48
N ALA A 84 -14.51 3.77 10.43
CA ALA A 84 -15.64 3.51 11.34
C ALA A 84 -16.16 2.08 11.21
N GLU A 85 -16.41 1.60 9.97
CA GLU A 85 -16.83 0.23 9.70
C GLU A 85 -15.84 -0.81 10.26
N LYS A 86 -14.52 -0.54 10.12
CA LYS A 86 -13.49 -1.46 10.59
C LYS A 86 -13.43 -1.53 12.12
N LEU A 87 -13.53 -0.40 12.80
CA LEU A 87 -13.58 -0.34 14.26
C LEU A 87 -14.83 -1.06 14.78
N GLN A 88 -16.01 -0.76 14.23
CA GLN A 88 -17.28 -1.40 14.60
C GLN A 88 -17.25 -2.92 14.42
N ARG A 89 -16.76 -3.40 13.27
CA ARG A 89 -16.64 -4.84 12.98
C ARG A 89 -15.71 -5.56 13.95
N ARG A 90 -14.71 -4.86 14.52
CA ARG A 90 -13.78 -5.39 15.49
C ARG A 90 -14.19 -5.16 16.94
N GLY A 91 -15.32 -4.48 17.19
CA GLY A 91 -15.82 -4.17 18.51
C GLY A 91 -15.03 -3.09 19.25
N PHE A 92 -14.30 -2.24 18.53
CA PHE A 92 -13.53 -1.14 19.12
C PHE A 92 -14.34 0.17 19.16
N PRO A 93 -14.10 1.04 20.16
CA PRO A 93 -14.76 2.35 20.23
C PRO A 93 -14.36 3.24 19.05
N LEU A 94 -15.29 4.15 18.66
CA LEU A 94 -15.09 5.13 17.58
C LEU A 94 -14.37 6.38 18.13
N THR A 95 -13.12 6.23 18.56
CA THR A 95 -12.28 7.31 19.08
C THR A 95 -10.95 7.41 18.33
N VAL A 96 -10.28 8.54 18.43
CA VAL A 96 -8.98 8.81 17.80
C VAL A 96 -7.91 7.84 18.35
N GLU A 97 -7.91 7.64 19.65
CA GLU A 97 -7.00 6.72 20.34
C GLU A 97 -7.19 5.30 19.84
N SER A 98 -8.44 4.88 19.67
CA SER A 98 -8.76 3.54 19.15
C SER A 98 -8.29 3.34 17.71
N ILE A 99 -8.30 4.40 16.88
CA ILE A 99 -7.75 4.36 15.52
C ILE A 99 -6.25 4.09 15.58
N GLU A 100 -5.51 4.85 16.40
CA GLU A 100 -4.06 4.70 16.53
C GLU A 100 -3.64 3.35 17.10
N GLU A 101 -4.33 2.87 18.11
CA GLU A 101 -3.97 1.62 18.78
C GLU A 101 -4.29 0.38 17.94
N ASN A 102 -5.44 0.37 17.26
CA ASN A 102 -6.01 -0.86 16.71
C ASN A 102 -5.96 -0.97 15.18
N LEU A 103 -5.67 0.13 14.45
CA LEU A 103 -5.63 0.13 12.99
C LEU A 103 -4.23 0.40 12.46
N ASN A 104 -3.72 -0.52 11.62
CA ASN A 104 -2.39 -0.43 11.03
C ASN A 104 -2.42 -0.07 9.52
N ASP A 105 -3.60 0.14 8.95
CA ASP A 105 -3.83 0.33 7.51
C ASP A 105 -4.56 1.65 7.19
N ILE A 106 -4.35 2.66 8.04
CA ILE A 106 -4.88 4.02 7.81
C ILE A 106 -4.12 4.69 6.67
N ALA A 107 -2.78 4.68 6.77
CA ALA A 107 -1.87 5.09 5.71
C ALA A 107 -1.46 3.86 4.90
N GLY A 108 -1.69 3.88 3.60
CA GLY A 108 -1.32 2.81 2.68
C GLY A 108 -0.45 3.32 1.54
N VAL A 109 0.67 2.66 1.30
CA VAL A 109 1.54 2.89 0.15
C VAL A 109 1.59 1.60 -0.66
N ARG A 110 1.25 1.68 -1.95
CA ARG A 110 1.33 0.55 -2.87
C ARG A 110 2.42 0.78 -3.88
N VAL A 111 3.40 -0.12 -3.91
CA VAL A 111 4.53 -0.13 -4.82
C VAL A 111 4.26 -1.20 -5.87
N ILE A 112 4.15 -0.78 -7.12
CA ILE A 112 3.98 -1.69 -8.26
C ILE A 112 5.34 -1.91 -8.88
N CYS A 113 5.77 -3.16 -8.92
CA CYS A 113 7.06 -3.58 -9.45
C CYS A 113 6.90 -4.30 -10.80
N SER A 114 7.97 -4.30 -11.60
CA SER A 114 7.98 -5.00 -12.88
C SER A 114 7.97 -6.51 -12.70
N PHE A 115 8.78 -7.05 -11.79
CA PHE A 115 8.94 -8.49 -11.59
C PHE A 115 8.81 -8.90 -10.11
N PRO A 116 8.47 -10.18 -9.82
CA PRO A 116 8.42 -10.70 -8.46
C PRO A 116 9.73 -10.54 -7.67
N SER A 117 10.89 -10.72 -8.31
CA SER A 117 12.21 -10.52 -7.66
C SER A 117 12.44 -9.08 -7.22
N ASP A 118 11.96 -8.10 -7.97
CA ASP A 118 12.08 -6.67 -7.62
C ASP A 118 11.34 -6.37 -6.32
N ILE A 119 10.19 -7.01 -6.09
CA ILE A 119 9.41 -6.85 -4.86
C ILE A 119 10.25 -7.17 -3.63
N TYR A 120 10.91 -8.33 -3.64
CA TYR A 120 11.71 -8.76 -2.49
C TYR A 120 12.95 -7.90 -2.31
N GLN A 121 13.62 -7.55 -3.39
CA GLN A 121 14.81 -6.70 -3.36
C GLN A 121 14.49 -5.31 -2.80
N LEU A 122 13.42 -4.67 -3.27
CA LEU A 122 12.98 -3.38 -2.77
C LEU A 122 12.52 -3.45 -1.32
N ALA A 123 11.77 -4.49 -0.95
CA ALA A 123 11.32 -4.68 0.43
C ALA A 123 12.51 -4.84 1.38
N ASP A 124 13.52 -5.63 1.00
CA ASP A 124 14.71 -5.85 1.82
C ASP A 124 15.58 -4.58 1.90
N ALA A 125 15.72 -3.82 0.81
CA ALA A 125 16.44 -2.53 0.82
C ALA A 125 15.72 -1.50 1.70
N PHE A 126 14.41 -1.41 1.60
CA PHE A 126 13.58 -0.52 2.42
C PHE A 126 13.68 -0.85 3.92
N LEU A 127 13.64 -2.13 4.27
CA LEU A 127 13.72 -2.59 5.66
C LEU A 127 15.13 -2.48 6.29
N LYS A 128 16.17 -2.25 5.49
CA LYS A 128 17.53 -1.97 5.99
C LYS A 128 17.74 -0.53 6.44
N GLN A 129 16.81 0.37 6.13
CA GLN A 129 16.90 1.76 6.57
C GLN A 129 16.71 1.85 8.09
N ASP A 130 17.55 2.63 8.76
CA ASP A 130 17.65 2.68 10.23
C ASP A 130 16.42 3.31 10.92
N ASP A 131 15.62 4.07 10.18
CA ASP A 131 14.40 4.71 10.64
C ASP A 131 13.11 3.93 10.28
N ILE A 132 13.24 2.72 9.74
CA ILE A 132 12.12 1.83 9.41
C ILE A 132 12.09 0.64 10.37
N THR A 133 11.00 0.50 11.11
CA THR A 133 10.78 -0.65 11.99
C THR A 133 9.69 -1.55 11.44
N LEU A 134 10.02 -2.80 11.13
CA LEU A 134 9.06 -3.79 10.69
C LEU A 134 8.21 -4.29 11.88
N LEU A 135 6.89 -4.08 11.81
CA LEU A 135 5.95 -4.59 12.80
C LEU A 135 5.31 -5.92 12.39
N GLN A 136 5.00 -6.07 11.09
CA GLN A 136 4.39 -7.29 10.55
C GLN A 136 4.73 -7.48 9.08
N ARG A 137 5.00 -8.75 8.69
CA ARG A 137 5.14 -9.18 7.29
C ARG A 137 4.11 -10.24 6.97
N LYS A 138 3.38 -10.07 5.86
CA LYS A 138 2.46 -11.07 5.30
C LYS A 138 2.79 -11.27 3.84
N ASP A 139 3.32 -12.43 3.52
CA ASP A 139 3.73 -12.78 2.16
C ASP A 139 2.67 -13.63 1.47
N TYR A 140 1.75 -12.94 0.79
CA TYR A 140 0.73 -13.60 -0.03
C TYR A 140 1.23 -13.91 -1.46
N ILE A 141 2.50 -13.64 -1.79
CA ILE A 141 3.12 -14.11 -3.02
C ILE A 141 3.54 -15.56 -2.84
N ALA A 142 4.25 -15.84 -1.75
CA ALA A 142 4.68 -17.20 -1.37
C ALA A 142 3.50 -18.07 -0.90
N ALA A 143 2.54 -17.52 -0.16
CA ALA A 143 1.35 -18.19 0.33
C ALA A 143 0.07 -17.42 -0.06
N PRO A 144 -0.45 -17.59 -1.29
CA PRO A 144 -1.62 -16.87 -1.78
C PRO A 144 -2.87 -17.10 -0.93
N LYS A 145 -3.75 -16.10 -0.88
CA LYS A 145 -5.05 -16.26 -0.23
C LYS A 145 -5.93 -17.28 -0.98
N PRO A 146 -6.96 -17.87 -0.33
CA PRO A 146 -7.85 -18.83 -0.97
C PRO A 146 -8.52 -18.34 -2.26
N ASN A 147 -8.73 -17.03 -2.42
CA ASN A 147 -9.27 -16.43 -3.64
C ASN A 147 -8.23 -16.18 -4.74
N GLY A 148 -6.96 -16.55 -4.53
CA GLY A 148 -5.87 -16.31 -5.47
C GLY A 148 -5.16 -14.96 -5.31
N TYR A 149 -5.55 -14.11 -4.37
CA TYR A 149 -4.90 -12.82 -4.12
C TYR A 149 -3.43 -12.98 -3.75
N ARG A 150 -2.56 -12.19 -4.39
CA ARG A 150 -1.12 -12.13 -4.19
C ARG A 150 -0.65 -10.69 -3.95
N SER A 151 0.19 -10.51 -2.96
CA SER A 151 0.90 -9.26 -2.63
C SER A 151 1.84 -9.52 -1.45
N LEU A 152 2.95 -8.81 -1.35
CA LEU A 152 3.71 -8.73 -0.11
C LEU A 152 3.20 -7.53 0.69
N HIS A 153 2.78 -7.74 1.94
CA HIS A 153 2.33 -6.69 2.86
C HIS A 153 3.32 -6.53 3.99
N LEU A 154 3.75 -5.30 4.21
CA LEU A 154 4.53 -4.91 5.38
C LEU A 154 3.75 -3.87 6.16
N ILE A 155 3.62 -4.08 7.47
CA ILE A 155 3.26 -3.01 8.41
C ILE A 155 4.56 -2.50 9.00
N VAL A 156 4.87 -1.26 8.76
CA VAL A 156 6.08 -0.61 9.27
C VAL A 156 5.73 0.58 10.15
N GLU A 157 6.65 0.92 11.03
CA GLU A 157 6.63 2.16 11.77
C GLU A 157 7.79 3.04 11.30
N THR A 158 7.49 4.31 11.00
CA THR A 158 8.44 5.31 10.50
C THR A 158 8.26 6.62 11.27
N PRO A 159 9.34 7.36 11.56
CA PRO A 159 9.23 8.67 12.17
C PRO A 159 8.73 9.71 11.16
N ILE A 160 7.90 10.62 11.64
CA ILE A 160 7.65 11.91 11.01
C ILE A 160 8.24 13.01 11.88
N PHE A 161 8.85 14.02 11.27
CA PHE A 161 9.43 15.15 11.96
C PHE A 161 8.54 16.36 11.72
N LEU A 162 7.84 16.77 12.78
CA LEU A 162 7.00 17.95 12.81
C LEU A 162 7.82 19.16 13.30
N HIS A 163 7.24 20.35 13.26
CA HIS A 163 7.98 21.56 13.64
C HIS A 163 8.45 21.55 15.11
N ASP A 164 7.75 20.84 15.98
CA ASP A 164 7.97 20.84 17.45
C ASP A 164 8.17 19.44 18.05
N GLN A 165 7.94 18.37 17.26
CA GLN A 165 8.02 17.00 17.76
C GLN A 165 8.37 15.98 16.70
N LYS A 166 8.94 14.87 17.15
CA LYS A 166 9.06 13.62 16.39
C LYS A 166 7.93 12.69 16.81
N ARG A 167 7.27 12.06 15.83
CA ARG A 167 6.20 11.07 16.08
C ARG A 167 6.42 9.83 15.24
N MET A 168 6.24 8.65 15.84
CA MET A 168 6.27 7.38 15.13
C MET A 168 4.89 7.07 14.55
N MET A 169 4.82 6.71 13.28
CA MET A 169 3.57 6.46 12.56
C MET A 169 3.60 5.13 11.83
N ARG A 170 2.46 4.42 11.83
CA ARG A 170 2.32 3.14 11.13
C ARG A 170 1.85 3.34 9.70
N VAL A 171 2.49 2.63 8.78
CA VAL A 171 2.15 2.62 7.35
C VAL A 171 2.05 1.18 6.87
N GLU A 172 0.99 0.84 6.12
CA GLU A 172 0.91 -0.41 5.37
C GLU A 172 1.55 -0.22 4.01
N VAL A 173 2.61 -0.98 3.71
CA VAL A 173 3.23 -1.03 2.39
C VAL A 173 2.80 -2.32 1.69
N GLN A 174 2.23 -2.19 0.49
CA GLN A 174 1.78 -3.31 -0.34
C GLN A 174 2.61 -3.35 -1.61
N PHE A 175 3.38 -4.42 -1.80
CA PHE A 175 4.11 -4.66 -3.04
C PHE A 175 3.34 -5.62 -3.93
N ARG A 176 3.27 -5.29 -5.21
CA ARG A 176 2.64 -6.10 -6.26
C ARG A 176 3.44 -5.99 -7.54
N THR A 177 3.33 -7.00 -8.40
CA THR A 177 3.65 -6.82 -9.81
C THR A 177 2.51 -6.11 -10.54
N ILE A 178 2.76 -5.71 -11.79
CA ILE A 178 1.72 -5.16 -12.68
C ILE A 178 0.53 -6.14 -12.78
N SER A 179 0.80 -7.44 -12.94
CA SER A 179 -0.24 -8.46 -13.09
C SER A 179 -1.03 -8.69 -11.80
N MET A 180 -0.36 -8.66 -10.63
CA MET A 180 -1.02 -8.75 -9.33
C MET A 180 -1.92 -7.55 -9.06
N ASP A 181 -1.48 -6.32 -9.41
CA ASP A 181 -2.31 -5.10 -9.23
C ASP A 181 -3.49 -5.07 -10.19
N TRP A 182 -3.30 -5.51 -11.44
CA TRP A 182 -4.36 -5.67 -12.42
C TRP A 182 -5.45 -6.61 -11.90
N TRP A 183 -5.08 -7.82 -11.49
CA TRP A 183 -6.05 -8.80 -10.97
C TRP A 183 -6.77 -8.29 -9.72
N ALA A 184 -6.06 -7.78 -8.72
CA ALA A 184 -6.65 -7.30 -7.48
C ALA A 184 -7.58 -6.11 -7.68
N SER A 185 -7.28 -5.24 -8.65
CA SER A 185 -8.09 -4.08 -8.98
C SER A 185 -9.41 -4.47 -9.66
N LEU A 186 -9.38 -5.50 -10.53
CA LEU A 186 -10.57 -6.00 -11.22
C LEU A 186 -11.41 -6.87 -10.29
N GLU A 187 -10.81 -7.75 -9.50
CA GLU A 187 -11.51 -8.56 -8.49
C GLU A 187 -12.35 -7.67 -7.57
N HIS A 188 -11.75 -6.60 -7.05
CA HIS A 188 -12.47 -5.64 -6.21
C HIS A 188 -13.66 -4.99 -6.94
N LYS A 189 -13.50 -4.57 -8.21
CA LYS A 189 -14.58 -3.96 -9.00
C LYS A 189 -15.70 -4.95 -9.31
N ILE A 190 -15.37 -6.21 -9.59
CA ILE A 190 -16.35 -7.26 -9.89
C ILE A 190 -17.18 -7.59 -8.65
N ARG A 191 -16.55 -7.66 -7.47
CA ARG A 191 -17.23 -7.97 -6.20
C ARG A 191 -17.93 -6.79 -5.55
N TYR A 192 -17.50 -5.55 -5.85
CA TYR A 192 -18.00 -4.38 -5.17
C TYR A 192 -19.48 -4.16 -5.44
N LYS A 193 -20.30 -4.13 -4.37
CA LYS A 193 -21.77 -3.88 -4.38
C LYS A 193 -22.63 -4.88 -5.17
N LYS A 194 -22.16 -6.11 -5.39
CA LYS A 194 -22.97 -7.13 -6.03
C LYS A 194 -23.24 -8.28 -5.06
N ASP A 195 -24.43 -8.29 -4.46
CA ASP A 195 -25.02 -9.50 -3.85
C ASP A 195 -25.50 -10.40 -5.00
N LEU A 196 -24.54 -11.11 -5.61
CA LEU A 196 -24.84 -12.04 -6.72
C LEU A 196 -25.12 -13.43 -6.15
N PRO A 197 -26.28 -14.04 -6.47
CA PRO A 197 -26.66 -15.38 -6.00
C PRO A 197 -25.75 -16.52 -6.53
N GLU A 198 -24.96 -16.30 -7.58
CA GLU A 198 -24.06 -17.30 -8.22
C GLU A 198 -22.57 -16.97 -8.02
N LEU A 199 -22.17 -16.71 -6.79
CA LEU A 199 -20.78 -16.32 -6.46
C LEU A 199 -19.76 -17.44 -6.70
N ASP A 200 -20.14 -18.72 -6.68
CA ASP A 200 -19.20 -19.83 -6.78
C ASP A 200 -18.55 -19.97 -8.15
N HIS A 201 -19.29 -19.72 -9.22
CA HIS A 201 -18.72 -19.72 -10.58
C HIS A 201 -17.77 -18.53 -10.76
N VAL A 202 -18.20 -17.32 -10.39
CA VAL A 202 -17.37 -16.12 -10.46
C VAL A 202 -16.11 -16.26 -9.62
N ASN A 203 -16.19 -16.87 -8.45
CA ASN A 203 -15.05 -17.13 -7.58
C ASN A 203 -14.03 -18.07 -8.21
N ARG A 204 -14.50 -19.14 -8.89
CA ARG A 204 -13.61 -20.07 -9.62
C ARG A 204 -12.91 -19.39 -10.78
N GLU A 205 -13.65 -18.66 -11.61
CA GLU A 205 -13.08 -17.91 -12.74
C GLU A 205 -12.05 -16.87 -12.29
N LEU A 206 -12.34 -16.13 -11.21
CA LEU A 206 -11.39 -15.18 -10.62
C LEU A 206 -10.13 -15.88 -10.10
N PHE A 207 -10.27 -17.05 -9.49
CA PHE A 207 -9.14 -17.85 -9.04
C PHE A 207 -8.30 -18.36 -10.22
N GLU A 208 -8.92 -18.84 -11.30
CA GLU A 208 -8.21 -19.25 -12.52
C GLU A 208 -7.46 -18.08 -13.17
N CYS A 209 -8.09 -16.90 -13.24
CA CYS A 209 -7.43 -15.68 -13.68
C CYS A 209 -6.20 -15.33 -12.81
N ALA A 210 -6.29 -15.54 -11.49
CA ALA A 210 -5.15 -15.32 -10.58
C ALA A 210 -4.00 -16.31 -10.85
N GLN A 211 -4.31 -17.56 -11.18
CA GLN A 211 -3.32 -18.57 -11.54
C GLN A 211 -2.62 -18.22 -12.88
N MET A 212 -3.39 -17.83 -13.89
CA MET A 212 -2.83 -17.37 -15.17
C MET A 212 -1.95 -16.13 -15.00
N SER A 213 -2.38 -15.16 -14.20
CA SER A 213 -1.60 -13.97 -13.86
C SER A 213 -0.25 -14.34 -13.22
N ALA A 214 -0.23 -15.29 -12.29
CA ALA A 214 0.99 -15.76 -11.66
C ALA A 214 1.93 -16.50 -12.64
N GLN A 215 1.36 -17.27 -13.57
CA GLN A 215 2.14 -17.94 -14.62
C GLN A 215 2.76 -16.93 -15.60
N LEU A 216 2.04 -15.84 -15.93
CA LEU A 216 2.57 -14.76 -16.76
C LEU A 216 3.73 -14.06 -16.07
N ASP A 217 3.61 -13.70 -14.78
CA ASP A 217 4.69 -13.12 -14.00
C ASP A 217 5.95 -14.01 -14.05
N ALA A 218 5.81 -15.30 -13.78
CA ALA A 218 6.93 -16.24 -13.78
C ALA A 218 7.59 -16.38 -15.17
N ARG A 219 6.78 -16.34 -16.24
CA ARG A 219 7.31 -16.39 -17.62
C ARG A 219 8.05 -15.12 -17.99
N MET A 220 7.50 -13.97 -17.66
CA MET A 220 8.13 -12.67 -17.93
C MET A 220 9.44 -12.51 -17.15
N GLU A 221 9.47 -12.92 -15.89
CA GLU A 221 10.71 -12.91 -15.09
C GLU A 221 11.77 -13.85 -15.68
N LYS A 222 11.39 -15.03 -16.20
CA LYS A 222 12.32 -15.92 -16.89
C LYS A 222 12.89 -15.28 -18.16
N LEU A 223 12.05 -14.62 -18.96
CA LEU A 223 12.49 -13.91 -20.18
C LEU A 223 13.44 -12.76 -19.85
N GLN A 224 13.17 -12.01 -18.78
CA GLN A 224 14.06 -10.97 -18.27
C GLN A 224 15.45 -11.51 -17.97
N ARG A 225 15.54 -12.60 -17.20
CA ARG A 225 16.84 -13.23 -16.85
C ARG A 225 17.60 -13.73 -18.09
N LEU A 226 16.90 -14.28 -19.07
CA LEU A 226 17.51 -14.71 -20.33
C LEU A 226 18.07 -13.53 -21.14
N ALA A 227 17.33 -12.42 -21.19
CA ALA A 227 17.76 -11.19 -21.86
C ALA A 227 19.00 -10.58 -21.18
N GLU A 228 19.01 -10.51 -19.85
CA GLU A 228 20.17 -10.03 -19.08
C GLU A 228 21.41 -10.89 -19.30
N THR A 229 21.26 -12.22 -19.32
CA THR A 229 22.37 -13.16 -19.60
C THR A 229 22.92 -12.94 -21.00
N ALA A 230 22.07 -12.86 -22.02
CA ALA A 230 22.49 -12.64 -23.41
C ALA A 230 23.21 -11.29 -23.59
N ALA A 231 22.73 -10.22 -22.94
CA ALA A 231 23.38 -8.93 -22.98
C ALA A 231 24.78 -8.96 -22.31
N ALA A 232 24.91 -9.64 -21.17
CA ALA A 232 26.19 -9.80 -20.49
C ALA A 232 27.22 -10.57 -21.34
N GLU A 233 26.81 -11.62 -22.04
CA GLU A 233 27.65 -12.40 -22.95
C GLU A 233 28.13 -11.54 -24.13
N GLN A 234 27.25 -10.75 -24.76
CA GLN A 234 27.61 -9.82 -25.84
C GLN A 234 28.64 -8.78 -25.40
N HIS A 235 28.47 -8.21 -24.20
CA HIS A 235 29.43 -7.24 -23.65
C HIS A 235 30.78 -7.90 -23.32
N ALA A 236 30.80 -9.15 -22.90
CA ALA A 236 32.02 -9.88 -22.66
C ALA A 236 32.82 -10.12 -23.97
N ASP A 237 32.13 -10.56 -25.04
CA ASP A 237 32.75 -10.81 -26.34
C ASP A 237 33.27 -9.54 -27.03
N SER A 238 32.59 -8.41 -26.90
CA SER A 238 33.06 -7.14 -27.44
C SER A 238 34.37 -6.66 -26.78
N ARG A 239 34.50 -6.82 -25.47
CA ARG A 239 35.74 -6.48 -24.73
C ARG A 239 36.93 -7.40 -25.11
N TRP A 240 36.68 -8.65 -25.52
CA TRP A 240 37.72 -9.56 -25.99
C TRP A 240 38.13 -9.22 -27.42
N GLY A 241 37.24 -8.76 -28.28
CA GLY A 241 37.53 -8.31 -29.63
C GLY A 241 38.42 -7.07 -29.66
N GLU A 242 38.14 -6.07 -28.83
CA GLU A 242 38.95 -4.83 -28.73
C GLU A 242 40.39 -5.07 -28.22
N ARG A 243 40.61 -6.03 -27.33
CA ARG A 243 41.95 -6.37 -26.83
C ARG A 243 42.82 -7.06 -27.87
N ARG A 244 42.26 -7.67 -28.93
CA ARG A 244 43.01 -8.32 -30.00
C ARG A 244 43.34 -7.38 -31.17
N SER A 245 42.72 -6.23 -31.25
CA SER A 245 42.93 -5.22 -32.30
C SER A 245 43.85 -4.06 -31.88
N GLY A 246 44.58 -4.19 -30.76
CA GLY A 246 45.62 -3.24 -30.37
C GLY A 246 46.71 -3.16 -31.41
N PRO A 247 47.31 -1.97 -31.70
CA PRO A 247 48.25 -1.77 -32.78
C PRO A 247 49.49 -2.60 -32.56
N LEU A 248 49.84 -3.41 -33.58
CA LEU A 248 51.15 -4.01 -33.71
C LEU A 248 52.19 -2.85 -33.79
N VAL A 249 52.84 -2.57 -32.66
CA VAL A 249 53.97 -1.66 -32.63
C VAL A 249 55.08 -2.28 -33.47
N ARG A 250 55.38 -1.63 -34.58
CA ARG A 250 56.58 -1.92 -35.37
C ARG A 250 57.77 -1.16 -34.78
#